data_37951c815057b9c6137a77209b047523
#
_entry.id   37951c815057b9c6137a77209b047523
#
_cell.length_a   1.000
_cell.length_b   1.000
_cell.length_c   1.000
_cell.angle_alpha   90.00
_cell.angle_beta   90.00
_cell.angle_gamma   90.00
#
_symmetry.space_group_name_H-M   'P 1'
#
loop_
_entity.id
_entity.type
_entity.pdbx_description
1 polymer ?
#
loop_
_entity_poly.entity_id
_entity_poly.type
_entity_poly.pdbx_seq_one_letter_code
_entity_poly.pdbx_strand_id
1 'polypeptide(L)'
;VHTSITPFGSTGPYAGFVSTDLVTSSMGGMPFVSGDPDRPPVRISFPQAELVAGSQAFAATVSALRHSRNSKNGQHVDVTEQISVIWTLMNATPFPKLHGTDVKRAGAFRKKGSIDARHVFKCADGHVSMMSQAKTLNGFIVWMLEETEVDEEILSFDIDNWEIKIDSDPDGKDATEFTRLEAAIENFLSKKTKTEIFERALSVGLLVAPCNTVEDIRQSPQLEAR
;
A
#
# COMPACT_ATOMS: atom_id res chain seq x y z
N VAL A 1 -5.42 21.15 28.36
CA VAL A 1 -4.86 19.98 27.65
C VAL A 1 -3.41 20.25 27.35
N HIS A 2 -2.57 19.28 27.59
CA HIS A 2 -1.16 19.28 27.25
C HIS A 2 -0.90 18.11 26.29
N THR A 3 -0.29 18.37 25.15
CA THR A 3 0.06 17.32 24.17
C THR A 3 1.57 17.29 24.01
N SER A 4 2.18 16.12 24.18
CA SER A 4 3.59 15.87 23.89
C SER A 4 3.71 14.90 22.71
N ILE A 5 4.70 15.14 21.86
CA ILE A 5 5.11 14.22 20.78
C ILE A 5 6.55 13.86 21.09
N THR A 6 6.81 12.57 21.22
CA THR A 6 8.15 12.06 21.54
C THR A 6 8.45 10.82 20.69
N PRO A 7 9.73 10.50 20.48
CA PRO A 7 10.09 9.32 19.68
C PRO A 7 9.50 8.01 20.21
N PHE A 8 9.56 7.79 21.55
CA PHE A 8 9.21 6.51 22.18
C PHE A 8 8.22 6.62 23.34
N GLY A 9 7.63 7.78 23.56
CA GLY A 9 6.73 8.04 24.70
C GLY A 9 7.43 8.69 25.87
N SER A 10 6.61 9.28 26.77
CA SER A 10 7.10 9.93 27.99
C SER A 10 7.49 8.95 29.09
N THR A 11 7.18 7.66 28.95
CA THR A 11 7.45 6.59 29.91
C THR A 11 7.99 5.34 29.18
N GLY A 12 8.53 4.40 29.95
CA GLY A 12 9.09 3.15 29.40
C GLY A 12 10.61 3.20 29.19
N PRO A 13 11.19 2.06 28.75
CA PRO A 13 12.65 1.90 28.73
C PRO A 13 13.37 2.82 27.74
N TYR A 14 12.69 3.34 26.75
CA TYR A 14 13.25 4.19 25.68
C TYR A 14 12.85 5.67 25.80
N ALA A 15 12.15 6.08 26.85
CA ALA A 15 11.66 7.45 27.01
C ALA A 15 12.74 8.54 26.93
N GLY A 16 13.97 8.21 27.32
CA GLY A 16 15.11 9.13 27.27
C GLY A 16 15.99 9.01 26.01
N PHE A 17 15.65 8.17 25.05
CA PHE A 17 16.46 8.01 23.86
C PHE A 17 16.31 9.17 22.90
N VAL A 18 17.45 9.68 22.44
CA VAL A 18 17.50 10.63 21.33
C VAL A 18 17.27 9.88 20.03
N SER A 19 16.41 10.39 19.20
CA SER A 19 16.00 9.74 17.96
C SER A 19 15.92 10.73 16.79
N THR A 20 15.79 10.16 15.61
CA THR A 20 15.45 10.83 14.36
C THR A 20 14.35 10.04 13.69
N ASP A 21 13.70 10.62 12.68
CA ASP A 21 12.68 9.91 11.86
C ASP A 21 13.16 8.53 11.40
N LEU A 22 14.41 8.42 10.94
CA LEU A 22 14.97 7.13 10.48
C LEU A 22 15.01 6.08 11.60
N VAL A 23 15.37 6.47 12.82
CA VAL A 23 15.44 5.56 13.96
C VAL A 23 14.05 5.14 14.41
N THR A 24 13.13 6.09 14.56
CA THR A 24 11.74 5.79 14.95
C THR A 24 11.00 4.96 13.90
N SER A 25 11.19 5.27 12.61
CA SER A 25 10.63 4.48 11.50
C SER A 25 11.19 3.05 11.48
N SER A 26 12.50 2.90 11.76
CA SER A 26 13.14 1.56 11.81
C SER A 26 12.64 0.75 12.99
N MET A 27 12.54 1.34 14.17
CA MET A 27 12.00 0.69 15.35
C MET A 27 10.49 0.48 15.28
N GLY A 28 9.78 1.22 14.44
CA GLY A 28 8.37 1.01 14.09
C GLY A 28 8.14 -0.05 13.01
N GLY A 29 9.21 -0.58 12.37
CA GLY A 29 9.14 -1.68 11.41
C GLY A 29 8.95 -1.29 9.94
N MET A 30 8.77 -0.01 9.62
CA MET A 30 8.47 0.45 8.25
C MET A 30 9.56 0.06 7.23
N PRO A 31 10.88 0.26 7.46
CA PRO A 31 11.92 -0.18 6.53
C PRO A 31 11.95 -1.69 6.33
N PHE A 32 11.59 -2.48 7.36
CA PHE A 32 11.62 -3.94 7.26
C PHE A 32 10.64 -4.46 6.21
N VAL A 33 9.47 -3.86 6.07
CA VAL A 33 8.44 -4.26 5.09
C VAL A 33 8.54 -3.52 3.76
N SER A 34 9.50 -2.59 3.61
CA SER A 34 9.66 -1.76 2.42
C SER A 34 10.84 -2.23 1.56
N GLY A 35 10.63 -2.28 0.25
CA GLY A 35 11.65 -2.62 -0.75
C GLY A 35 11.55 -4.06 -1.27
N ASP A 36 12.54 -4.44 -2.07
CA ASP A 36 12.60 -5.75 -2.71
C ASP A 36 13.05 -6.85 -1.71
N PRO A 37 12.56 -8.08 -1.87
CA PRO A 37 12.84 -9.18 -0.93
C PRO A 37 14.32 -9.61 -0.92
N ASP A 38 15.03 -9.45 -2.03
CA ASP A 38 16.43 -9.83 -2.25
C ASP A 38 17.44 -8.71 -1.90
N ARG A 39 16.94 -7.55 -1.44
CA ARG A 39 17.75 -6.38 -1.10
C ARG A 39 17.61 -6.01 0.38
N PRO A 40 18.56 -5.23 0.92
CA PRO A 40 18.43 -4.66 2.25
C PRO A 40 17.16 -3.83 2.40
N PRO A 41 16.64 -3.68 3.64
CA PRO A 41 15.56 -2.75 3.93
C PRO A 41 15.85 -1.34 3.39
N VAL A 42 14.84 -0.68 2.84
CA VAL A 42 14.96 0.69 2.33
C VAL A 42 14.26 1.67 3.24
N ARG A 43 14.88 2.84 3.42
CA ARG A 43 14.21 3.95 4.09
C ARG A 43 13.27 4.67 3.12
N ILE A 44 12.22 5.27 3.63
CA ILE A 44 11.43 6.24 2.90
C ILE A 44 12.21 7.56 2.81
N SER A 45 12.21 8.21 1.65
CA SER A 45 13.09 9.35 1.36
C SER A 45 12.81 10.61 2.21
N PHE A 46 11.60 10.72 2.75
CA PHE A 46 11.18 11.86 3.58
C PHE A 46 10.75 11.41 4.97
N PRO A 47 10.83 12.29 5.98
CA PRO A 47 10.33 12.02 7.32
C PRO A 47 8.85 11.61 7.29
N GLN A 48 8.54 10.46 7.87
CA GLN A 48 7.17 9.93 7.93
C GLN A 48 6.68 9.82 9.36
N ALA A 49 7.56 9.43 10.28
CA ALA A 49 7.20 9.22 11.68
C ALA A 49 6.69 10.52 12.32
N GLU A 50 7.39 11.61 12.11
CA GLU A 50 7.03 12.94 12.63
C GLU A 50 5.71 13.44 12.01
N LEU A 51 5.51 13.28 10.68
CA LEU A 51 4.29 13.71 10.00
C LEU A 51 3.06 12.93 10.46
N VAL A 52 3.19 11.62 10.61
CA VAL A 52 2.09 10.78 11.09
C VAL A 52 1.79 11.06 12.56
N ALA A 53 2.83 11.20 13.39
CA ALA A 53 2.66 11.56 14.81
C ALA A 53 1.99 12.94 14.97
N GLY A 54 2.38 13.93 14.15
CA GLY A 54 1.73 15.25 14.15
C GLY A 54 0.25 15.18 13.81
N SER A 55 -0.12 14.36 12.82
CA SER A 55 -1.53 14.16 12.44
C SER A 55 -2.34 13.48 13.55
N GLN A 56 -1.77 12.47 14.20
CA GLN A 56 -2.41 11.80 15.34
C GLN A 56 -2.53 12.73 16.56
N ALA A 57 -1.48 13.52 16.84
CA ALA A 57 -1.48 14.49 17.91
C ALA A 57 -2.55 15.54 17.73
N PHE A 58 -2.78 16.02 16.49
CA PHE A 58 -3.86 16.94 16.19
C PHE A 58 -5.23 16.33 16.53
N ALA A 59 -5.54 15.15 16.02
CA ALA A 59 -6.81 14.48 16.26
C ALA A 59 -7.06 14.20 17.75
N ALA A 60 -6.04 13.70 18.44
CA ALA A 60 -6.10 13.40 19.87
C ALA A 60 -6.28 14.70 20.71
N THR A 61 -5.57 15.77 20.36
CA THR A 61 -5.68 17.06 21.06
C THR A 61 -7.08 17.66 20.92
N VAL A 62 -7.66 17.63 19.72
CA VAL A 62 -9.05 18.13 19.49
C VAL A 62 -10.06 17.32 20.31
N SER A 63 -9.89 15.99 20.35
CA SER A 63 -10.73 15.11 21.15
C SER A 63 -10.61 15.40 22.66
N ALA A 64 -9.38 15.59 23.13
CA ALA A 64 -9.10 15.95 24.52
C ALA A 64 -9.66 17.32 24.91
N LEU A 65 -9.56 18.30 24.02
CA LEU A 65 -10.16 19.63 24.23
C LEU A 65 -11.68 19.55 24.35
N ARG A 66 -12.33 18.77 23.50
CA ARG A 66 -13.79 18.55 23.58
C ARG A 66 -14.17 17.92 24.93
N HIS A 67 -13.44 16.88 25.33
CA HIS A 67 -13.65 16.24 26.63
C HIS A 67 -13.48 17.24 27.78
N SER A 68 -12.36 17.98 27.80
CA SER A 68 -12.07 18.97 28.84
C SER A 68 -13.12 20.07 28.96
N ARG A 69 -13.67 20.55 27.83
CA ARG A 69 -14.74 21.55 27.84
C ARG A 69 -16.02 21.02 28.52
N ASN A 70 -16.34 19.75 28.32
CA ASN A 70 -17.53 19.13 28.86
C ASN A 70 -17.35 18.69 30.33
N SER A 71 -16.24 18.04 30.64
CA SER A 71 -15.96 17.47 31.97
C SER A 71 -15.34 18.44 32.95
N LYS A 72 -14.77 19.58 32.47
CA LYS A 72 -13.92 20.52 33.21
C LYS A 72 -12.60 19.92 33.70
N ASN A 73 -12.26 18.72 33.27
CA ASN A 73 -11.01 18.03 33.61
C ASN A 73 -10.01 18.19 32.47
N GLY A 74 -8.79 18.63 32.80
CA GLY A 74 -7.65 18.61 31.89
C GLY A 74 -7.07 17.21 31.75
N GLN A 75 -6.31 17.00 30.67
CA GLN A 75 -5.59 15.74 30.47
C GLN A 75 -4.31 15.96 29.66
N HIS A 76 -3.38 15.03 29.81
CA HIS A 76 -2.18 14.92 29.00
C HIS A 76 -2.40 13.91 27.88
N VAL A 77 -2.02 14.31 26.67
CA VAL A 77 -2.02 13.46 25.46
C VAL A 77 -0.57 13.16 25.14
N ASP A 78 -0.16 11.91 25.28
CA ASP A 78 1.19 11.44 24.96
C ASP A 78 1.17 10.70 23.62
N VAL A 79 1.81 11.28 22.61
CA VAL A 79 1.87 10.73 21.25
C VAL A 79 3.28 10.27 20.96
N THR A 80 3.40 9.05 20.48
CA THR A 80 4.68 8.38 20.22
C THR A 80 4.87 8.21 18.73
N GLU A 81 5.99 8.71 18.19
CA GLU A 81 6.33 8.55 16.78
C GLU A 81 6.43 7.07 16.38
N GLN A 82 7.06 6.23 17.18
CA GLN A 82 7.16 4.79 16.93
C GLN A 82 5.78 4.13 16.80
N ILE A 83 4.86 4.41 17.71
CA ILE A 83 3.49 3.86 17.65
C ILE A 83 2.76 4.42 16.44
N SER A 84 2.98 5.68 16.10
CA SER A 84 2.38 6.31 14.93
C SER A 84 2.81 5.60 13.64
N VAL A 85 4.09 5.23 13.52
CA VAL A 85 4.59 4.38 12.42
C VAL A 85 3.92 3.01 12.43
N ILE A 86 3.83 2.34 13.58
CA ILE A 86 3.17 1.03 13.72
C ILE A 86 1.72 1.10 13.23
N TRP A 87 1.00 2.19 13.50
CA TRP A 87 -0.36 2.40 12.99
C TRP A 87 -0.44 2.40 11.46
N THR A 88 0.58 2.90 10.76
CA THR A 88 0.62 2.83 9.29
C THR A 88 0.81 1.41 8.76
N LEU A 89 1.28 0.51 9.62
CA LEU A 89 1.55 -0.90 9.33
C LEU A 89 0.46 -1.83 9.88
N MET A 90 -0.77 -1.34 10.07
CA MET A 90 -1.88 -2.11 10.68
C MET A 90 -2.12 -3.47 10.01
N ASN A 91 -1.85 -3.58 8.70
CA ASN A 91 -1.99 -4.83 7.98
C ASN A 91 -0.84 -5.82 8.22
N ALA A 92 0.28 -5.37 8.75
CA ALA A 92 1.46 -6.19 9.00
C ALA A 92 1.59 -6.64 10.46
N THR A 93 1.31 -5.74 11.41
CA THR A 93 1.51 -6.00 12.85
C THR A 93 0.68 -7.14 13.44
N PRO A 94 -0.58 -7.41 13.01
CA PRO A 94 -1.33 -8.55 13.53
C PRO A 94 -1.00 -9.89 12.86
N PHE A 95 -0.26 -9.90 11.74
CA PHE A 95 0.00 -11.11 10.96
C PHE A 95 0.64 -12.26 11.76
N PRO A 96 1.71 -12.03 12.57
CA PRO A 96 2.31 -13.11 13.32
C PRO A 96 1.32 -13.82 14.24
N LYS A 97 0.44 -13.04 14.87
CA LYS A 97 -0.55 -13.57 15.82
C LYS A 97 -1.74 -14.25 15.14
N LEU A 98 -2.18 -13.73 13.99
CA LEU A 98 -3.35 -14.24 13.27
C LEU A 98 -3.01 -15.35 12.28
N HIS A 99 -1.84 -15.28 11.65
CA HIS A 99 -1.44 -16.18 10.56
C HIS A 99 -0.18 -17.00 10.85
N GLY A 100 0.49 -16.79 12.02
CA GLY A 100 1.72 -17.49 12.37
C GLY A 100 2.95 -17.10 11.52
N THR A 101 2.85 -16.07 10.70
CA THR A 101 3.90 -15.63 9.77
C THR A 101 4.11 -14.12 9.84
N ASP A 102 5.36 -13.68 9.63
CA ASP A 102 5.67 -12.25 9.50
C ASP A 102 5.43 -11.77 8.08
N VAL A 103 4.93 -10.54 7.92
CA VAL A 103 4.90 -9.86 6.63
C VAL A 103 6.33 -9.53 6.22
N LYS A 104 6.72 -9.94 5.01
CA LYS A 104 8.04 -9.69 4.45
C LYS A 104 7.94 -8.65 3.33
N ARG A 105 9.09 -8.08 2.96
CA ARG A 105 9.20 -7.23 1.77
C ARG A 105 8.80 -8.03 0.54
N ALA A 106 8.10 -7.39 -0.37
CA ALA A 106 7.65 -8.01 -1.61
C ALA A 106 7.85 -7.10 -2.85
N GLY A 107 8.48 -5.92 -2.69
CA GLY A 107 8.75 -5.01 -3.79
C GLY A 107 7.48 -4.58 -4.53
N ALA A 108 7.46 -4.84 -5.83
CA ALA A 108 6.32 -4.56 -6.69
C ALA A 108 5.15 -5.56 -6.53
N PHE A 109 5.29 -6.55 -5.66
CA PHE A 109 4.32 -7.63 -5.47
C PHE A 109 3.64 -7.56 -4.11
N ARG A 110 2.52 -8.23 -4.00
CA ARG A 110 1.86 -8.54 -2.74
C ARG A 110 1.69 -10.04 -2.61
N LYS A 111 2.14 -10.58 -1.50
CA LYS A 111 1.90 -11.98 -1.20
C LYS A 111 0.41 -12.20 -0.91
N LYS A 112 -0.21 -13.10 -1.69
CA LYS A 112 -1.56 -13.60 -1.47
C LYS A 112 -1.49 -15.12 -1.40
N GLY A 113 -1.66 -15.66 -0.19
CA GLY A 113 -1.44 -17.09 0.01
C GLY A 113 -0.02 -17.48 -0.41
N SER A 114 0.08 -18.35 -1.40
CA SER A 114 1.34 -18.88 -1.94
C SER A 114 1.91 -18.10 -3.11
N ILE A 115 1.14 -17.21 -3.74
CA ILE A 115 1.60 -16.45 -4.90
C ILE A 115 2.00 -15.01 -4.55
N ASP A 116 2.86 -14.47 -5.37
CA ASP A 116 3.25 -13.05 -5.37
C ASP A 116 2.48 -12.35 -6.50
N ALA A 117 1.27 -11.82 -6.18
CA ALA A 117 0.49 -11.04 -7.14
C ALA A 117 1.14 -9.67 -7.37
N ARG A 118 1.34 -9.29 -8.63
CA ARG A 118 1.96 -8.03 -8.99
C ARG A 118 1.01 -6.86 -8.70
N HIS A 119 1.52 -5.82 -8.08
CA HIS A 119 0.78 -4.59 -7.78
C HIS A 119 1.31 -3.36 -8.52
N VAL A 120 2.56 -3.39 -8.99
CA VAL A 120 3.16 -2.30 -9.75
C VAL A 120 3.60 -2.83 -11.11
N PHE A 121 3.05 -2.25 -12.17
CA PHE A 121 3.28 -2.62 -13.55
C PHE A 121 4.00 -1.51 -14.27
N LYS A 122 4.90 -1.88 -15.19
CA LYS A 122 5.54 -0.92 -16.09
C LYS A 122 4.56 -0.50 -17.18
N CYS A 123 4.55 0.79 -17.53
CA CYS A 123 3.83 1.35 -18.67
C CYS A 123 4.79 2.15 -19.56
N ALA A 124 4.30 2.74 -20.64
CA ALA A 124 5.14 3.39 -21.65
C ALA A 124 5.96 4.57 -21.08
N ASP A 125 5.40 5.31 -20.11
CA ASP A 125 5.97 6.53 -19.54
C ASP A 125 6.20 6.46 -18.02
N GLY A 126 6.23 5.25 -17.45
CA GLY A 126 6.49 5.07 -16.02
C GLY A 126 5.90 3.79 -15.46
N HIS A 127 5.14 3.91 -14.37
CA HIS A 127 4.51 2.78 -13.70
C HIS A 127 3.08 3.11 -13.29
N VAL A 128 2.26 2.07 -13.19
CA VAL A 128 0.91 2.12 -12.61
C VAL A 128 0.80 1.09 -11.48
N SER A 129 0.00 1.42 -10.48
CA SER A 129 -0.36 0.49 -9.40
C SER A 129 -1.76 -0.06 -9.66
N MET A 130 -1.94 -1.36 -9.50
CA MET A 130 -3.19 -2.06 -9.76
C MET A 130 -3.52 -3.04 -8.64
N MET A 131 -4.82 -3.11 -8.30
CA MET A 131 -5.33 -4.18 -7.44
C MET A 131 -5.85 -5.33 -8.32
N SER A 132 -5.26 -6.53 -8.16
CA SER A 132 -5.62 -7.74 -8.91
C SER A 132 -6.93 -8.35 -8.38
N GLN A 133 -8.01 -7.56 -8.38
CA GLN A 133 -9.36 -8.04 -8.07
C GLN A 133 -10.06 -8.51 -9.34
N ALA A 134 -10.98 -9.47 -9.22
CA ALA A 134 -11.71 -10.06 -10.33
C ALA A 134 -12.27 -9.01 -11.32
N LYS A 135 -12.94 -7.96 -10.81
CA LYS A 135 -13.46 -6.88 -11.66
C LYS A 135 -12.37 -6.17 -12.46
N THR A 136 -11.21 -5.92 -11.85
CA THR A 136 -10.09 -5.22 -12.50
C THR A 136 -9.44 -6.11 -13.55
N LEU A 137 -9.19 -7.38 -13.24
CA LEU A 137 -8.62 -8.36 -14.16
C LEU A 137 -9.54 -8.58 -15.38
N ASN A 138 -10.85 -8.81 -15.14
CA ASN A 138 -11.85 -8.91 -16.20
C ASN A 138 -11.89 -7.66 -17.09
N GLY A 139 -11.82 -6.47 -16.49
CA GLY A 139 -11.81 -5.22 -17.23
C GLY A 139 -10.58 -5.07 -18.13
N PHE A 140 -9.42 -5.57 -17.71
CA PHE A 140 -8.23 -5.60 -18.54
C PHE A 140 -8.33 -6.62 -19.67
N ILE A 141 -8.90 -7.78 -19.43
CA ILE A 141 -9.15 -8.77 -20.50
C ILE A 141 -10.09 -8.18 -21.56
N VAL A 142 -11.18 -7.55 -21.14
CA VAL A 142 -12.10 -6.89 -22.08
C VAL A 142 -11.37 -5.81 -22.89
N TRP A 143 -10.55 -4.98 -22.25
CA TRP A 143 -9.78 -3.96 -22.93
C TRP A 143 -8.74 -4.55 -23.90
N MET A 144 -8.06 -5.62 -23.51
CA MET A 144 -7.14 -6.32 -24.41
C MET A 144 -7.87 -6.88 -25.62
N LEU A 145 -9.05 -7.49 -25.46
CA LEU A 145 -9.88 -8.01 -26.56
C LEU A 145 -10.34 -6.94 -27.55
N GLU A 146 -10.55 -5.70 -27.10
CA GLU A 146 -10.89 -4.58 -27.97
C GLU A 146 -9.74 -4.19 -28.91
N GLU A 147 -8.49 -4.44 -28.53
CA GLU A 147 -7.31 -3.93 -29.25
C GLU A 147 -6.36 -5.00 -29.78
N THR A 148 -6.39 -6.20 -29.23
CA THR A 148 -5.44 -7.28 -29.54
C THR A 148 -6.12 -8.66 -29.54
N GLU A 149 -5.41 -9.66 -30.07
CA GLU A 149 -5.78 -11.05 -29.84
C GLU A 149 -5.38 -11.46 -28.42
N VAL A 150 -6.26 -12.15 -27.72
CA VAL A 150 -6.05 -12.67 -26.37
C VAL A 150 -6.06 -14.19 -26.43
N ASP A 151 -5.11 -14.81 -25.77
CA ASP A 151 -4.93 -16.25 -25.71
C ASP A 151 -6.20 -16.94 -25.11
N GLU A 152 -6.66 -18.03 -25.71
CA GLU A 152 -7.81 -18.79 -25.23
C GLU A 152 -7.63 -19.30 -23.80
N GLU A 153 -6.40 -19.62 -23.39
CA GLU A 153 -6.10 -20.05 -22.03
C GLU A 153 -6.37 -18.93 -21.01
N ILE A 154 -6.10 -17.66 -21.36
CA ILE A 154 -6.41 -16.50 -20.52
C ILE A 154 -7.93 -16.30 -20.43
N LEU A 155 -8.64 -16.50 -21.53
CA LEU A 155 -10.11 -16.37 -21.57
C LEU A 155 -10.84 -17.45 -20.77
N SER A 156 -10.23 -18.61 -20.64
CA SER A 156 -10.79 -19.74 -19.87
C SER A 156 -10.49 -19.68 -18.37
N PHE A 157 -9.65 -18.76 -17.93
CA PHE A 157 -9.24 -18.63 -16.53
C PHE A 157 -10.41 -18.17 -15.63
N ASP A 158 -10.65 -18.90 -14.54
CA ASP A 158 -11.71 -18.58 -13.58
C ASP A 158 -11.29 -17.43 -12.64
N ILE A 159 -11.42 -16.21 -13.15
CA ILE A 159 -11.03 -14.98 -12.46
C ILE A 159 -11.83 -14.74 -11.18
N ASP A 160 -13.06 -15.19 -11.09
CA ASP A 160 -13.89 -14.91 -9.92
C ASP A 160 -13.45 -15.69 -8.68
N ASN A 161 -12.86 -16.86 -8.88
CA ASN A 161 -12.42 -17.76 -7.81
C ASN A 161 -10.89 -17.95 -7.74
N TRP A 162 -10.12 -17.18 -8.49
CA TRP A 162 -8.68 -17.40 -8.65
C TRP A 162 -7.89 -17.45 -7.32
N GLU A 163 -8.23 -16.58 -6.36
CA GLU A 163 -7.53 -16.52 -5.07
C GLU A 163 -7.72 -17.82 -4.28
N ILE A 164 -8.97 -18.33 -4.24
CA ILE A 164 -9.31 -19.56 -3.49
C ILE A 164 -8.65 -20.79 -4.15
N LYS A 165 -8.63 -20.84 -5.47
CA LYS A 165 -8.06 -21.96 -6.22
C LYS A 165 -6.54 -22.03 -6.05
N ILE A 166 -5.86 -20.90 -6.15
CA ILE A 166 -4.41 -20.84 -5.94
C ILE A 166 -4.04 -21.13 -4.49
N ASP A 167 -4.79 -20.65 -3.51
CA ASP A 167 -4.54 -20.97 -2.09
C ASP A 167 -4.71 -22.47 -1.80
N SER A 168 -5.58 -23.17 -2.53
CA SER A 168 -5.77 -24.61 -2.41
C SER A 168 -4.75 -25.47 -3.14
N ASP A 169 -4.18 -24.97 -4.25
CA ASP A 169 -3.15 -25.63 -5.07
C ASP A 169 -2.15 -24.60 -5.62
N PRO A 170 -1.16 -24.21 -4.79
CA PRO A 170 -0.22 -23.14 -5.11
C PRO A 170 0.66 -23.35 -6.33
N ASP A 171 0.99 -24.60 -6.64
CA ASP A 171 1.85 -24.99 -7.76
C ASP A 171 1.03 -25.53 -8.94
N GLY A 172 -0.29 -25.41 -8.85
CA GLY A 172 -1.23 -25.97 -9.80
C GLY A 172 -1.41 -25.16 -11.09
N LYS A 173 -2.37 -25.63 -11.88
CA LYS A 173 -2.70 -25.01 -13.18
C LYS A 173 -3.15 -23.54 -13.03
N ASP A 174 -4.01 -23.24 -12.04
CA ASP A 174 -4.56 -21.89 -11.84
C ASP A 174 -3.45 -20.87 -11.49
N ALA A 175 -2.40 -21.25 -10.75
CA ALA A 175 -1.26 -20.39 -10.47
C ALA A 175 -0.44 -20.06 -11.74
N THR A 176 -0.28 -21.05 -12.62
CA THR A 176 0.40 -20.87 -13.91
C THR A 176 -0.41 -19.96 -14.84
N GLU A 177 -1.72 -20.16 -14.92
CA GLU A 177 -2.63 -19.34 -15.74
C GLU A 177 -2.69 -17.90 -15.24
N PHE A 178 -2.73 -17.69 -13.90
CA PHE A 178 -2.66 -16.35 -13.32
C PHE A 178 -1.37 -15.63 -13.69
N THR A 179 -0.23 -16.32 -13.61
CA THR A 179 1.07 -15.74 -14.01
C THR A 179 1.10 -15.34 -15.49
N ARG A 180 0.47 -16.14 -16.36
CA ARG A 180 0.31 -15.80 -17.79
C ARG A 180 -0.58 -14.57 -18.00
N LEU A 181 -1.69 -14.49 -17.27
CA LEU A 181 -2.58 -13.33 -17.30
C LEU A 181 -1.84 -12.05 -16.86
N GLU A 182 -1.08 -12.11 -15.76
CA GLU A 182 -0.28 -10.97 -15.32
C GLU A 182 0.76 -10.55 -16.36
N ALA A 183 1.43 -11.50 -16.99
CA ALA A 183 2.41 -11.21 -18.06
C ALA A 183 1.74 -10.58 -19.29
N ALA A 184 0.56 -11.04 -19.68
CA ALA A 184 -0.21 -10.45 -20.77
C ALA A 184 -0.65 -9.02 -20.46
N ILE A 185 -1.14 -8.77 -19.24
CA ILE A 185 -1.50 -7.43 -18.77
C ILE A 185 -0.25 -6.53 -18.77
N GLU A 186 0.89 -7.00 -18.26
CA GLU A 186 2.14 -6.21 -18.24
C GLU A 186 2.59 -5.83 -19.66
N ASN A 187 2.56 -6.78 -20.59
CA ASN A 187 2.90 -6.52 -21.98
C ASN A 187 1.94 -5.51 -22.63
N PHE A 188 0.66 -5.61 -22.35
CA PHE A 188 -0.36 -4.67 -22.84
C PHE A 188 -0.14 -3.27 -22.26
N LEU A 189 0.01 -3.15 -20.94
CA LEU A 189 0.25 -1.88 -20.24
C LEU A 189 1.56 -1.23 -20.65
N SER A 190 2.60 -2.00 -20.98
CA SER A 190 3.91 -1.46 -21.41
C SER A 190 3.83 -0.57 -22.65
N LYS A 191 2.76 -0.69 -23.45
CA LYS A 191 2.49 0.06 -24.68
C LYS A 191 1.59 1.28 -24.45
N LYS A 192 1.05 1.47 -23.25
CA LYS A 192 0.10 2.52 -22.88
C LYS A 192 0.76 3.53 -21.96
N THR A 193 0.35 4.77 -22.06
CA THR A 193 0.76 5.85 -21.13
C THR A 193 -0.03 5.77 -19.82
N LYS A 194 0.52 6.37 -18.75
CA LYS A 194 -0.19 6.54 -17.46
C LYS A 194 -1.57 7.19 -17.65
N THR A 195 -1.65 8.19 -18.52
CA THR A 195 -2.89 8.92 -18.78
C THR A 195 -3.93 8.04 -19.45
N GLU A 196 -3.58 7.33 -20.53
CA GLU A 196 -4.50 6.40 -21.22
C GLU A 196 -5.03 5.32 -20.26
N ILE A 197 -4.15 4.75 -19.45
CA ILE A 197 -4.53 3.72 -18.47
C ILE A 197 -5.50 4.30 -17.44
N PHE A 198 -5.21 5.49 -16.93
CA PHE A 198 -6.02 6.11 -15.88
C PHE A 198 -7.39 6.57 -16.40
N GLU A 199 -7.45 7.16 -17.59
CA GLU A 199 -8.72 7.54 -18.23
C GLU A 199 -9.61 6.33 -18.49
N ARG A 200 -9.04 5.23 -19.00
CA ARG A 200 -9.78 3.98 -19.16
C ARG A 200 -10.27 3.46 -17.81
N ALA A 201 -9.40 3.46 -16.80
CA ALA A 201 -9.78 3.02 -15.44
C ALA A 201 -10.95 3.82 -14.87
N LEU A 202 -10.94 5.12 -15.02
CA LEU A 202 -12.04 6.00 -14.57
C LEU A 202 -13.34 5.69 -15.32
N SER A 203 -13.27 5.47 -16.63
CA SER A 203 -14.46 5.26 -17.47
C SER A 203 -15.22 3.97 -17.15
N VAL A 204 -14.51 2.90 -16.76
CA VAL A 204 -15.09 1.57 -16.51
C VAL A 204 -14.98 1.11 -15.05
N GLY A 205 -14.35 1.92 -14.20
CA GLY A 205 -14.25 1.67 -12.76
C GLY A 205 -13.27 0.55 -12.39
N LEU A 206 -12.05 0.56 -12.97
CA LEU A 206 -10.96 -0.34 -12.60
C LEU A 206 -10.13 0.23 -11.45
N LEU A 207 -9.60 -0.64 -10.61
CA LEU A 207 -8.73 -0.26 -9.49
C LEU A 207 -7.26 -0.20 -9.97
N VAL A 208 -6.97 0.77 -10.81
CA VAL A 208 -5.62 1.10 -11.27
C VAL A 208 -5.40 2.59 -11.23
N ALA A 209 -4.19 3.00 -10.87
CA ALA A 209 -3.81 4.40 -10.80
C ALA A 209 -2.33 4.60 -11.19
N PRO A 210 -1.95 5.76 -11.75
CA PRO A 210 -0.57 6.07 -12.06
C PRO A 210 0.28 6.20 -10.78
N CYS A 211 1.52 5.71 -10.84
CA CYS A 211 2.55 6.07 -9.88
C CYS A 211 3.07 7.47 -10.24
N ASN A 212 2.49 8.49 -9.64
CA ASN A 212 2.75 9.87 -9.96
C ASN A 212 4.14 10.33 -9.52
N THR A 213 4.82 11.08 -10.38
CA THR A 213 5.96 11.92 -10.01
C THR A 213 5.48 13.17 -9.26
N VAL A 214 6.42 13.92 -8.66
CA VAL A 214 6.08 15.21 -8.04
C VAL A 214 5.48 16.19 -9.05
N GLU A 215 5.93 16.16 -10.31
CA GLU A 215 5.39 17.00 -11.36
C GLU A 215 3.96 16.58 -11.73
N ASP A 216 3.68 15.29 -11.86
CA ASP A 216 2.32 14.80 -12.08
C ASP A 216 1.36 15.23 -10.94
N ILE A 217 1.85 15.24 -9.70
CA ILE A 217 1.08 15.71 -8.53
C ILE A 217 0.76 17.20 -8.67
N ARG A 218 1.75 18.04 -9.05
CA ARG A 218 1.57 19.47 -9.22
C ARG A 218 0.55 19.83 -10.31
N GLN A 219 0.48 18.99 -11.35
CA GLN A 219 -0.42 19.19 -12.50
C GLN A 219 -1.77 18.49 -12.32
N SER A 220 -2.03 17.89 -11.16
CA SER A 220 -3.27 17.14 -10.90
C SER A 220 -4.49 18.07 -10.84
N PRO A 221 -5.48 17.93 -11.74
CA PRO A 221 -6.71 18.73 -11.71
C PRO A 221 -7.50 18.53 -10.40
N GLN A 222 -7.41 17.36 -9.80
CA GLN A 222 -8.06 17.06 -8.51
C GLN A 222 -7.44 17.87 -7.37
N LEU A 223 -6.13 18.08 -7.39
CA LEU A 223 -5.44 18.85 -6.34
C LEU A 223 -5.58 20.35 -6.58
N GLU A 224 -5.64 20.80 -7.83
CA GLU A 224 -5.93 22.18 -8.18
C GLU A 224 -7.32 22.62 -7.70
N ALA A 225 -8.30 21.71 -7.77
CA ALA A 225 -9.69 21.96 -7.35
C ALA A 225 -9.91 21.91 -5.83
N ARG A 226 -8.91 21.57 -5.02
CA ARG A 226 -9.03 21.37 -3.55
C ARG A 226 -8.09 22.24 -2.76
#